data_a09cba59bc95354d3c7e54399518ea64
#
_entry.id   a09cba59bc95354d3c7e54399518ea64
#
_cell.length_a   1.000
_cell.length_b   1.000
_cell.length_c   1.000
_cell.angle_alpha   90.00
_cell.angle_beta   90.00
_cell.angle_gamma   90.00
#
_symmetry.space_group_name_H-M   'P 1'
#
loop_
_entity.id
_entity.type
_entity.pdbx_description
1 polymer ?
#
loop_
_entity_poly.entity_id
_entity_poly.type
_entity_poly.pdbx_seq_one_letter_code
_entity_poly.pdbx_strand_id
1 'polypeptide(L)'
;NQGKNLSLNGSESDSASNDTTSRSNLRYRVGLVISNNEFQAGAFDMASCDKVCRLLDECAQMKLPVIMFISSAGMQTKEGAGSLFSMSIINDRLTRFIKDFDLPVICFGFRDCTGGAQASFMTHLLVRTYYLSGTQMPFAGQLVVESHLPAHATLANYLSANNESMDGLVINPFDENLDERL
;
A
#
# COMPACT_ATOMS: atom_id res chain seq x y z
N ASN A 1 35.46 36.29 67.23
CA ASN A 1 36.30 36.32 66.02
C ASN A 1 35.58 35.83 64.84
N GLN A 2 35.25 36.78 64.07
CA GLN A 2 35.26 36.90 62.64
C GLN A 2 34.87 35.59 61.86
N GLY A 3 33.77 35.45 61.22
CA GLY A 3 33.14 36.33 60.27
C GLY A 3 33.63 35.96 58.89
N LYS A 4 32.91 35.40 58.04
CA LYS A 4 32.95 35.70 56.62
C LYS A 4 31.69 35.12 55.97
N ASN A 5 30.84 36.06 55.58
CA ASN A 5 29.77 35.83 54.59
C ASN A 5 30.39 35.37 53.23
N LEU A 6 29.88 34.32 52.65
CA LEU A 6 30.03 34.07 51.22
C LEU A 6 28.62 33.99 50.63
N SER A 7 28.27 35.04 49.95
CA SER A 7 27.16 35.05 49.03
C SER A 7 27.59 34.35 47.73
N LEU A 8 26.89 33.32 47.34
CA LEU A 8 26.99 32.76 45.99
C LEU A 8 25.67 33.04 45.27
N ASN A 9 25.67 34.14 44.53
CA ASN A 9 24.73 34.35 43.45
C ASN A 9 25.28 33.57 42.25
N GLY A 10 24.59 32.53 41.88
CA GLY A 10 24.76 31.82 40.60
C GLY A 10 23.41 31.72 39.93
N SER A 11 23.10 32.75 39.17
CA SER A 11 21.98 32.72 38.23
C SER A 11 22.47 31.98 36.97
N GLU A 12 22.24 30.70 36.89
CA GLU A 12 22.31 29.97 35.62
C GLU A 12 20.99 30.16 34.88
N SER A 13 21.04 31.03 33.89
CA SER A 13 20.02 31.17 32.89
C SER A 13 20.16 30.00 31.93
N ASP A 14 19.32 28.98 32.13
CA ASP A 14 19.08 27.96 31.10
C ASP A 14 18.44 28.63 29.88
N SER A 15 19.31 28.99 28.95
CA SER A 15 18.88 29.29 27.59
C SER A 15 18.48 27.98 26.92
N ALA A 16 17.22 27.59 27.07
CA ALA A 16 16.59 26.61 26.23
C ALA A 16 16.65 27.15 24.79
N SER A 17 17.62 26.68 24.04
CA SER A 17 17.67 26.85 22.61
C SER A 17 16.44 26.17 22.03
N ASN A 18 15.42 26.94 21.72
CA ASN A 18 14.33 26.55 20.84
C ASN A 18 14.93 26.30 19.47
N ASP A 19 15.43 25.11 19.27
CA ASP A 19 15.72 24.57 17.93
C ASP A 19 14.39 24.22 17.28
N THR A 20 13.67 25.28 16.90
CA THR A 20 12.52 25.17 15.99
C THR A 20 13.13 24.88 14.62
N THR A 21 13.52 23.62 14.44
CA THR A 21 13.88 23.09 13.12
C THR A 21 12.73 23.47 12.19
N SER A 22 12.93 24.49 11.40
CA SER A 22 12.03 24.89 10.33
C SER A 22 11.88 23.67 9.43
N ARG A 23 10.78 22.90 9.61
CA ARG A 23 10.34 21.94 8.64
C ARG A 23 10.08 22.72 7.38
N SER A 24 11.12 22.86 6.56
CA SER A 24 10.96 23.31 5.19
C SER A 24 9.78 22.53 4.62
N ASN A 25 8.82 23.22 4.01
CA ASN A 25 7.68 22.60 3.31
C ASN A 25 8.25 21.81 2.10
N LEU A 26 8.83 20.66 2.39
CA LEU A 26 9.39 19.78 1.39
C LEU A 26 8.20 19.17 0.63
N ARG A 27 7.91 19.71 -0.54
CA ARG A 27 6.85 19.20 -1.41
C ARG A 27 7.41 18.02 -2.19
N TYR A 28 7.03 16.82 -1.77
CA TYR A 28 7.31 15.62 -2.54
C TYR A 28 6.26 15.46 -3.64
N ARG A 29 6.72 15.15 -4.83
CA ARG A 29 5.85 14.74 -5.94
C ARG A 29 5.85 13.23 -6.01
N VAL A 30 4.68 12.64 -6.22
CA VAL A 30 4.50 11.19 -6.35
C VAL A 30 3.49 10.92 -7.46
N GLY A 31 3.60 9.79 -8.11
CA GLY A 31 2.50 9.22 -8.89
C GLY A 31 1.44 8.66 -7.95
N LEU A 32 0.18 8.89 -8.24
CA LEU A 32 -0.91 8.47 -7.37
C LEU A 32 -1.94 7.66 -8.15
N VAL A 33 -2.21 6.44 -7.67
CA VAL A 33 -3.31 5.58 -8.13
C VAL A 33 -4.33 5.49 -7.01
N ILE A 34 -5.59 5.78 -7.30
CA ILE A 34 -6.70 5.58 -6.35
C ILE A 34 -7.81 4.83 -7.08
N SER A 35 -8.18 3.66 -6.56
CA SER A 35 -9.33 2.93 -7.09
C SER A 35 -10.64 3.59 -6.66
N ASN A 36 -11.61 3.65 -7.57
CA ASN A 36 -12.96 4.09 -7.24
C ASN A 36 -13.84 2.88 -6.93
N ASN A 37 -14.07 2.62 -5.65
CA ASN A 37 -14.88 1.49 -5.22
C ASN A 37 -16.38 1.64 -5.52
N GLU A 38 -16.86 2.85 -5.79
CA GLU A 38 -18.26 3.11 -6.17
C GLU A 38 -18.52 2.71 -7.62
N PHE A 39 -17.48 2.66 -8.45
CA PHE A 39 -17.58 2.21 -9.82
C PHE A 39 -17.18 0.74 -9.92
N GLN A 40 -18.13 -0.13 -10.24
CA GLN A 40 -17.93 -1.58 -10.41
C GLN A 40 -17.16 -2.26 -9.25
N ALA A 41 -17.39 -1.79 -8.01
CA ALA A 41 -16.69 -2.25 -6.81
C ALA A 41 -15.15 -2.18 -6.96
N GLY A 42 -14.63 -1.22 -7.70
CA GLY A 42 -13.20 -1.06 -7.93
C GLY A 42 -12.57 -2.17 -8.78
N ALA A 43 -13.36 -2.94 -9.54
CA ALA A 43 -12.83 -3.99 -10.39
C ALA A 43 -11.87 -3.42 -11.45
N PHE A 44 -10.73 -4.08 -11.61
CA PHE A 44 -9.74 -3.72 -12.62
C PHE A 44 -10.13 -4.30 -13.99
N ASP A 45 -10.21 -3.42 -14.95
CA ASP A 45 -10.47 -3.70 -16.36
C ASP A 45 -9.26 -3.34 -17.24
N MET A 46 -9.34 -3.61 -18.52
CA MET A 46 -8.27 -3.28 -19.47
C MET A 46 -7.98 -1.78 -19.51
N ALA A 47 -9.02 -0.93 -19.37
CA ALA A 47 -8.84 0.52 -19.36
C ALA A 47 -8.12 1.01 -18.10
N SER A 48 -8.44 0.44 -16.95
CA SER A 48 -7.74 0.73 -15.68
C SER A 48 -6.27 0.29 -15.74
N CYS A 49 -6.01 -0.89 -16.32
CA CYS A 49 -4.67 -1.38 -16.58
C CYS A 49 -3.86 -0.40 -17.42
N ASP A 50 -4.40 0.05 -18.56
CA ASP A 50 -3.72 1.01 -19.44
C ASP A 50 -3.41 2.32 -18.70
N LYS A 51 -4.33 2.85 -17.91
CA LYS A 51 -4.10 4.06 -17.10
C LYS A 51 -2.96 3.89 -16.09
N VAL A 52 -2.92 2.76 -15.39
CA VAL A 52 -1.83 2.47 -14.44
C VAL A 52 -0.50 2.35 -15.18
N CYS A 53 -0.45 1.64 -16.29
CA CYS A 53 0.76 1.50 -17.09
C CYS A 53 1.28 2.84 -17.60
N ARG A 54 0.42 3.71 -18.12
CA ARG A 54 0.80 5.05 -18.56
C ARG A 54 1.31 5.91 -17.42
N LEU A 55 0.67 5.85 -16.24
CA LEU A 55 1.17 6.56 -15.06
C LEU A 55 2.56 6.10 -14.67
N LEU A 56 2.82 4.79 -14.68
CA LEU A 56 4.14 4.24 -14.38
C LEU A 56 5.18 4.74 -15.40
N ASP A 57 4.85 4.76 -16.69
CA ASP A 57 5.75 5.26 -17.73
C ASP A 57 6.07 6.76 -17.54
N GLU A 58 5.08 7.59 -17.22
CA GLU A 58 5.27 9.02 -16.94
C GLU A 58 6.08 9.24 -15.65
N CYS A 59 5.78 8.48 -14.60
CA CYS A 59 6.52 8.56 -13.34
C CYS A 59 7.97 8.13 -13.51
N ALA A 60 8.24 7.11 -14.32
CA ALA A 60 9.60 6.68 -14.65
C ALA A 60 10.41 7.80 -15.32
N GLN A 61 9.82 8.48 -16.32
CA GLN A 61 10.46 9.62 -17.00
C GLN A 61 10.74 10.78 -16.04
N MET A 62 9.83 11.05 -15.11
CA MET A 62 9.96 12.12 -14.13
C MET A 62 10.73 11.72 -12.86
N LYS A 63 11.17 10.47 -12.76
CA LYS A 63 11.83 9.88 -11.58
C LYS A 63 11.00 10.06 -10.30
N LEU A 64 9.72 9.77 -10.37
CA LEU A 64 8.78 9.88 -9.25
C LEU A 64 8.40 8.51 -8.71
N PRO A 65 8.38 8.32 -7.38
CA PRO A 65 7.82 7.12 -6.77
C PRO A 65 6.30 7.06 -6.99
N VAL A 66 5.71 5.87 -6.84
CA VAL A 66 4.26 5.69 -7.00
C VAL A 66 3.64 5.17 -5.70
N ILE A 67 2.52 5.76 -5.34
CA ILE A 67 1.66 5.33 -4.23
C ILE A 67 0.32 4.90 -4.82
N MET A 68 -0.15 3.72 -4.40
CA MET A 68 -1.42 3.15 -4.84
C MET A 68 -2.34 2.97 -3.64
N PHE A 69 -3.57 3.45 -3.71
CA PHE A 69 -4.64 3.17 -2.76
C PHE A 69 -5.69 2.30 -3.47
N ILE A 70 -5.76 1.05 -3.08
CA ILE A 70 -6.52 0.03 -3.80
C ILE A 70 -7.61 -0.56 -2.90
N SER A 71 -8.84 -0.49 -3.41
CA SER A 71 -9.96 -1.33 -2.98
C SER A 71 -10.59 -1.92 -4.24
N SER A 72 -10.62 -3.24 -4.34
CA SER A 72 -10.97 -3.90 -5.60
C SER A 72 -11.64 -5.25 -5.36
N ALA A 73 -12.75 -5.47 -6.05
CA ALA A 73 -13.40 -6.77 -6.15
C ALA A 73 -12.65 -7.76 -7.07
N GLY A 74 -11.47 -7.38 -7.57
CA GLY A 74 -10.66 -8.19 -8.46
C GLY A 74 -10.67 -7.70 -9.91
N MET A 75 -10.47 -8.62 -10.85
CA MET A 75 -10.47 -8.28 -12.28
C MET A 75 -11.89 -8.30 -12.85
N GLN A 76 -12.13 -7.46 -13.84
CA GLN A 76 -13.45 -7.36 -14.49
C GLN A 76 -13.74 -8.60 -15.33
N THR A 77 -14.66 -9.45 -14.84
CA THR A 77 -14.98 -10.73 -15.48
C THR A 77 -15.69 -10.58 -16.82
N LYS A 78 -16.38 -9.45 -17.05
CA LYS A 78 -17.07 -9.18 -18.34
C LYS A 78 -16.13 -9.07 -19.54
N GLU A 79 -14.86 -8.76 -19.29
CA GLU A 79 -13.82 -8.69 -20.33
C GLU A 79 -13.13 -10.03 -20.59
N GLY A 80 -13.55 -11.10 -19.89
CA GLY A 80 -13.02 -12.44 -20.09
C GLY A 80 -11.49 -12.51 -19.95
N ALA A 81 -10.84 -13.13 -20.93
CA ALA A 81 -9.39 -13.27 -20.95
C ALA A 81 -8.62 -11.93 -21.00
N GLY A 82 -9.22 -10.85 -21.48
CA GLY A 82 -8.61 -9.53 -21.55
C GLY A 82 -8.19 -9.01 -20.17
N SER A 83 -9.07 -9.16 -19.17
CA SER A 83 -8.74 -8.76 -17.81
C SER A 83 -7.63 -9.61 -17.18
N LEU A 84 -7.52 -10.89 -17.52
CA LEU A 84 -6.43 -11.76 -17.07
C LEU A 84 -5.07 -11.33 -17.67
N PHE A 85 -5.04 -11.01 -18.95
CA PHE A 85 -3.84 -10.45 -19.56
C PHE A 85 -3.42 -9.12 -18.94
N SER A 86 -4.39 -8.30 -18.52
CA SER A 86 -4.12 -7.05 -17.83
C SER A 86 -3.34 -7.24 -16.54
N MET A 87 -3.57 -8.32 -15.78
CA MET A 87 -2.76 -8.64 -14.59
C MET A 87 -1.29 -8.83 -14.93
N SER A 88 -1.01 -9.60 -15.98
CA SER A 88 0.35 -9.87 -16.41
C SER A 88 1.04 -8.58 -16.91
N ILE A 89 0.33 -7.73 -17.61
CA ILE A 89 0.83 -6.46 -18.12
C ILE A 89 1.19 -5.52 -16.97
N ILE A 90 0.32 -5.37 -15.98
CA ILE A 90 0.62 -4.54 -14.79
C ILE A 90 1.84 -5.08 -14.05
N ASN A 91 1.93 -6.38 -13.82
CA ASN A 91 3.06 -6.99 -13.13
C ASN A 91 4.38 -6.79 -13.88
N ASP A 92 4.39 -6.95 -15.20
CA ASP A 92 5.57 -6.68 -16.01
C ASP A 92 5.99 -5.21 -15.91
N ARG A 93 5.01 -4.28 -15.99
CA ARG A 93 5.27 -2.84 -15.89
C ARG A 93 5.81 -2.44 -14.51
N LEU A 94 5.24 -2.98 -13.43
CA LEU A 94 5.74 -2.77 -12.08
C LEU A 94 7.16 -3.30 -11.90
N THR A 95 7.42 -4.50 -12.44
CA THR A 95 8.76 -5.10 -12.39
C THR A 95 9.79 -4.19 -13.06
N ARG A 96 9.51 -3.71 -14.27
CA ARG A 96 10.41 -2.79 -15.01
C ARG A 96 10.56 -1.46 -14.30
N PHE A 97 9.45 -0.88 -13.83
CA PHE A 97 9.47 0.39 -13.11
C PHE A 97 10.39 0.34 -11.88
N ILE A 98 10.30 -0.73 -11.10
CA ILE A 98 11.11 -0.87 -9.89
C ILE A 98 12.55 -1.26 -10.20
N LYS A 99 12.78 -2.22 -11.11
CA LYS A 99 14.12 -2.73 -11.38
C LYS A 99 14.95 -1.83 -12.29
N ASP A 100 14.35 -1.29 -13.34
CA ASP A 100 15.10 -0.54 -14.36
C ASP A 100 15.31 0.93 -13.95
N PHE A 101 14.37 1.50 -13.16
CA PHE A 101 14.44 2.90 -12.74
C PHE A 101 14.76 3.09 -11.26
N ASP A 102 14.85 2.02 -10.47
CA ASP A 102 15.08 2.05 -9.02
C ASP A 102 14.09 2.96 -8.26
N LEU A 103 12.83 2.91 -8.67
CA LEU A 103 11.77 3.72 -8.10
C LEU A 103 10.81 2.87 -7.27
N PRO A 104 10.53 3.25 -6.01
CA PRO A 104 9.66 2.46 -5.15
C PRO A 104 8.18 2.60 -5.53
N VAL A 105 7.45 1.51 -5.34
CA VAL A 105 5.99 1.47 -5.39
C VAL A 105 5.48 1.00 -4.03
N ILE A 106 4.56 1.78 -3.45
CA ILE A 106 3.89 1.46 -2.20
C ILE A 106 2.40 1.32 -2.47
N CYS A 107 1.81 0.22 -2.03
CA CYS A 107 0.39 -0.04 -2.17
C CYS A 107 -0.29 -0.10 -0.80
N PHE A 108 -1.40 0.60 -0.66
CA PHE A 108 -2.28 0.53 0.51
C PHE A 108 -3.61 -0.10 0.09
N GLY A 109 -3.88 -1.30 0.61
CA GLY A 109 -5.16 -1.96 0.45
C GLY A 109 -6.16 -1.51 1.51
N PHE A 110 -7.42 -1.30 1.12
CA PHE A 110 -8.48 -0.94 2.06
C PHE A 110 -9.83 -1.52 1.61
N ARG A 111 -10.75 -1.72 2.57
CA ARG A 111 -12.08 -2.33 2.35
C ARG A 111 -11.97 -3.73 1.76
N ASP A 112 -12.18 -3.88 0.46
CA ASP A 112 -12.15 -5.16 -0.24
C ASP A 112 -10.94 -5.23 -1.18
N CYS A 113 -10.09 -6.22 -0.99
CA CYS A 113 -8.94 -6.50 -1.83
C CYS A 113 -9.00 -7.95 -2.23
N THR A 114 -9.69 -8.26 -3.33
CA THR A 114 -10.05 -9.64 -3.68
C THR A 114 -9.57 -10.06 -5.07
N GLY A 115 -9.62 -11.34 -5.32
CA GLY A 115 -9.46 -11.95 -6.62
C GLY A 115 -8.17 -11.57 -7.34
N GLY A 116 -8.26 -11.29 -8.63
CA GLY A 116 -7.09 -11.07 -9.47
C GLY A 116 -6.27 -9.84 -9.13
N ALA A 117 -6.84 -8.77 -8.59
CA ALA A 117 -6.10 -7.60 -8.14
C ALA A 117 -5.18 -7.97 -6.96
N GLN A 118 -5.75 -8.66 -5.96
CA GLN A 118 -5.02 -9.18 -4.81
C GLN A 118 -3.94 -10.18 -5.24
N ALA A 119 -4.30 -11.17 -6.07
CA ALA A 119 -3.42 -12.24 -6.51
C ALA A 119 -2.34 -11.80 -7.53
N SER A 120 -2.32 -10.55 -7.95
CA SER A 120 -1.36 -10.06 -8.93
C SER A 120 -0.54 -8.88 -8.41
N PHE A 121 -0.92 -7.66 -8.77
CA PHE A 121 -0.09 -6.49 -8.52
C PHE A 121 -0.05 -6.06 -7.05
N MET A 122 -1.08 -6.38 -6.24
CA MET A 122 -1.06 -6.06 -4.81
C MET A 122 -0.14 -6.98 -4.00
N THR A 123 0.10 -8.21 -4.45
CA THR A 123 1.04 -9.17 -3.83
C THR A 123 2.34 -9.31 -4.62
N HIS A 124 2.62 -8.36 -5.51
CA HIS A 124 3.85 -8.37 -6.29
C HIS A 124 5.08 -8.24 -5.38
N LEU A 125 6.07 -9.13 -5.54
CA LEU A 125 7.23 -9.27 -4.65
C LEU A 125 8.05 -7.98 -4.46
N LEU A 126 8.05 -7.09 -5.45
CA LEU A 126 8.82 -5.84 -5.40
C LEU A 126 7.99 -4.64 -4.91
N VAL A 127 6.67 -4.79 -4.78
CA VAL A 127 5.77 -3.74 -4.27
C VAL A 127 5.64 -3.89 -2.77
N ARG A 128 5.81 -2.79 -2.04
CA ARG A 128 5.53 -2.77 -0.59
C ARG A 128 4.05 -2.56 -0.37
N THR A 129 3.34 -3.61 0.04
CA THR A 129 1.89 -3.54 0.24
C THR A 129 1.53 -3.61 1.71
N TYR A 130 0.71 -2.67 2.13
CA TYR A 130 0.13 -2.57 3.47
C TYR A 130 -1.38 -2.59 3.36
N TYR A 131 -2.05 -3.16 4.35
CA TYR A 131 -3.51 -3.19 4.43
C TYR A 131 -3.99 -2.45 5.66
N LEU A 132 -5.04 -1.66 5.50
CA LEU A 132 -5.71 -1.05 6.64
C LEU A 132 -6.42 -2.13 7.45
N SER A 133 -6.48 -1.92 8.76
CA SER A 133 -7.23 -2.81 9.66
C SER A 133 -8.68 -2.96 9.19
N GLY A 134 -9.17 -4.19 9.17
CA GLY A 134 -10.51 -4.52 8.68
C GLY A 134 -10.63 -4.70 7.17
N THR A 135 -9.52 -4.63 6.42
CA THR A 135 -9.52 -4.97 4.99
C THR A 135 -9.86 -6.43 4.79
N GLN A 136 -10.81 -6.71 3.89
CA GLN A 136 -11.19 -8.06 3.51
C GLN A 136 -10.32 -8.52 2.33
N MET A 137 -9.64 -9.66 2.47
CA MET A 137 -8.75 -10.20 1.44
C MET A 137 -9.08 -11.64 1.06
N PRO A 138 -10.34 -11.96 0.74
CA PRO A 138 -10.70 -13.29 0.30
C PRO A 138 -10.10 -13.61 -1.06
N PHE A 139 -9.90 -14.89 -1.35
CA PHE A 139 -9.44 -15.35 -2.67
C PHE A 139 -10.33 -14.85 -3.81
N ALA A 140 -11.65 -14.87 -3.60
CA ALA A 140 -12.63 -14.38 -4.56
C ALA A 140 -13.82 -13.74 -3.85
N GLY A 141 -14.60 -12.94 -4.56
CA GLY A 141 -15.83 -12.35 -4.03
C GLY A 141 -16.83 -13.41 -3.57
N GLN A 142 -17.61 -13.12 -2.54
CA GLN A 142 -18.54 -14.05 -1.91
C GLN A 142 -19.47 -14.76 -2.90
N LEU A 143 -20.09 -14.03 -3.82
CA LEU A 143 -21.00 -14.62 -4.81
C LEU A 143 -20.33 -15.64 -5.72
N VAL A 144 -19.05 -15.44 -6.05
CA VAL A 144 -18.28 -16.39 -6.86
C VAL A 144 -17.98 -17.64 -6.06
N VAL A 145 -17.56 -17.47 -4.81
CA VAL A 145 -17.21 -18.59 -3.92
C VAL A 145 -18.43 -19.44 -3.61
N GLU A 146 -19.56 -18.83 -3.25
CA GLU A 146 -20.81 -19.54 -2.93
C GLU A 146 -21.37 -20.31 -4.13
N SER A 147 -21.19 -19.81 -5.34
CA SER A 147 -21.71 -20.46 -6.54
C SER A 147 -20.83 -21.59 -7.10
N HIS A 148 -19.53 -21.62 -6.77
CA HIS A 148 -18.56 -22.50 -7.43
C HIS A 148 -17.73 -23.36 -6.48
N LEU A 149 -17.72 -23.07 -5.19
CA LEU A 149 -16.92 -23.78 -4.20
C LEU A 149 -17.79 -24.43 -3.12
N PRO A 150 -17.35 -25.57 -2.55
CA PRO A 150 -18.01 -26.18 -1.42
C PRO A 150 -18.02 -25.26 -0.17
N ALA A 151 -18.97 -25.45 0.72
CA ALA A 151 -19.15 -24.63 1.92
C ALA A 151 -17.89 -24.52 2.81
N HIS A 152 -17.10 -25.60 2.92
CA HIS A 152 -15.84 -25.55 3.69
C HIS A 152 -14.76 -24.66 3.04
N ALA A 153 -14.71 -24.60 1.71
CA ALA A 153 -13.79 -23.72 1.00
C ALA A 153 -14.25 -22.26 1.12
N THR A 154 -15.55 -22.01 1.16
CA THR A 154 -16.12 -20.69 1.44
C THR A 154 -15.66 -20.18 2.81
N LEU A 155 -15.79 -21.01 3.85
CA LEU A 155 -15.34 -20.65 5.19
C LEU A 155 -13.83 -20.35 5.23
N ALA A 156 -13.01 -21.21 4.64
CA ALA A 156 -11.57 -21.01 4.57
C ALA A 156 -11.19 -19.71 3.84
N ASN A 157 -11.92 -19.38 2.77
CA ASN A 157 -11.73 -18.13 2.02
C ASN A 157 -11.97 -16.90 2.89
N TYR A 158 -13.00 -16.91 3.75
CA TYR A 158 -13.27 -15.80 4.67
C TYR A 158 -12.32 -15.74 5.85
N LEU A 159 -11.94 -16.88 6.41
CA LEU A 159 -11.01 -16.92 7.52
C LEU A 159 -9.62 -16.39 7.11
N SER A 160 -9.21 -16.64 5.88
CA SER A 160 -7.94 -16.10 5.36
C SER A 160 -7.92 -14.58 5.14
N ALA A 161 -9.10 -13.95 5.14
CA ALA A 161 -9.22 -12.50 4.92
C ALA A 161 -9.00 -11.68 6.19
N ASN A 162 -8.96 -12.31 7.35
CA ASN A 162 -8.76 -11.61 8.62
C ASN A 162 -7.28 -11.59 8.96
N ASN A 163 -6.66 -10.43 8.75
CA ASN A 163 -5.27 -10.18 9.15
C ASN A 163 -5.24 -9.42 10.47
N GLU A 164 -4.29 -9.77 11.30
CA GLU A 164 -4.00 -8.98 12.50
C GLU A 164 -3.42 -7.63 12.10
N SER A 165 -3.89 -6.56 12.71
CA SER A 165 -3.41 -5.22 12.46
C SER A 165 -2.33 -4.84 13.45
N MET A 166 -1.25 -4.26 12.96
CA MET A 166 -0.31 -3.49 13.79
C MET A 166 -0.59 -2.00 13.58
N ASP A 167 -1.01 -1.31 14.64
CA ASP A 167 -1.26 0.14 14.65
C ASP A 167 -2.17 0.65 13.51
N GLY A 168 -3.20 -0.12 13.16
CA GLY A 168 -4.14 0.23 12.11
C GLY A 168 -3.70 -0.10 10.69
N LEU A 169 -2.51 -0.67 10.51
CA LEU A 169 -2.02 -1.22 9.26
C LEU A 169 -1.79 -2.72 9.40
N VAL A 170 -2.12 -3.45 8.36
CA VAL A 170 -1.80 -4.87 8.23
C VAL A 170 -0.69 -5.01 7.20
N ILE A 171 0.36 -5.71 7.58
CA ILE A 171 1.46 -6.01 6.66
C ILE A 171 1.01 -7.13 5.72
N ASN A 172 1.47 -7.09 4.48
CA ASN A 172 1.13 -8.12 3.50
C ASN A 172 1.51 -9.52 4.04
N PRO A 173 0.53 -10.41 4.31
CA PRO A 173 0.81 -11.73 4.88
C PRO A 173 1.56 -12.65 3.92
N PHE A 174 1.65 -12.29 2.64
CA PHE A 174 2.38 -13.01 1.60
C PHE A 174 3.80 -12.48 1.38
N ASP A 175 4.25 -11.53 2.19
CA ASP A 175 5.63 -11.02 2.12
C ASP A 175 6.55 -11.95 2.94
N GLU A 176 7.26 -12.82 2.24
CA GLU A 176 8.20 -13.78 2.85
C GLU A 176 9.40 -13.11 3.54
N ASN A 177 9.67 -11.85 3.23
CA ASN A 177 10.79 -11.09 3.80
C ASN A 177 10.32 -10.08 4.85
N LEU A 178 9.19 -10.32 5.47
CA LEU A 178 8.60 -9.41 6.45
C LEU A 178 9.56 -9.14 7.61
N ASP A 179 10.19 -10.19 8.15
CA ASP A 179 11.09 -10.11 9.30
C ASP A 179 12.37 -9.32 9.01
N GLU A 180 12.78 -9.23 7.74
CA GLU A 180 13.96 -8.45 7.34
C GLU A 180 13.67 -6.96 7.14
N ARG A 181 12.38 -6.56 7.11
CA ARG A 181 11.94 -5.19 6.82
C ARG A 181 11.38 -4.44 8.03
N LEU A 182 11.18 -5.15 9.13
CA LEU A 182 10.79 -4.60 10.43
C LEU A 182 12.00 -4.29 11.29
#